data_7bc59b6d4187d7705eb26d93b7096d18
#
_entry.id   7bc59b6d4187d7705eb26d93b7096d18
#
_cell.length_a   1.000
_cell.length_b   1.000
_cell.length_c   1.000
_cell.angle_alpha   90.00
_cell.angle_beta   90.00
_cell.angle_gamma   90.00
#
_symmetry.space_group_name_H-M   'P 1'
#
loop_
_entity.id
_entity.type
_entity.pdbx_description
1 polymer ?
#
loop_
_entity_poly.entity_id
_entity_poly.type
_entity_poly.pdbx_seq_one_letter_code
_entity_poly.pdbx_strand_id
1 'polypeptide(L)'
;MERIEKKIEDYSDASIEPGVWRYARARRVRVVIDGADYFDLIQQAMLKARQRILLIGWDFDTRIHLKRGRRWWQRGWNRTYPSRLGSFILWLNRHRPGLEIRILKWSYGFVKFFGRGSMMLDLLRWWPHRGIDFKFDTAHPVGCSHHQKLVVIDDDFAVCGGIDLTTGRWDTREHLEQQPARKSPRGEPLIPWHDVTMMMEGEVAAELE
;
A
#
# COMPACT_ATOMS: atom_id res chain seq x y z
N MET A 1 -13.02 30.73 -5.20
CA MET A 1 -11.73 30.32 -4.59
C MET A 1 -11.61 30.90 -3.18
N GLU A 2 -11.82 32.17 -2.98
CA GLU A 2 -11.73 32.86 -1.68
C GLU A 2 -12.64 32.30 -0.56
N ARG A 3 -13.83 31.77 -0.91
CA ARG A 3 -14.79 31.19 0.04
C ARG A 3 -14.37 29.81 0.59
N ILE A 4 -13.51 29.10 -0.14
CA ILE A 4 -12.99 27.78 0.27
C ILE A 4 -11.75 27.97 1.17
N GLU A 5 -10.89 28.93 0.84
CA GLU A 5 -9.70 29.23 1.65
C GLU A 5 -10.08 29.79 3.03
N LYS A 6 -11.09 30.65 3.12
CA LYS A 6 -11.57 31.20 4.39
C LYS A 6 -12.18 30.12 5.32
N LYS A 7 -12.78 29.08 4.74
CA LYS A 7 -13.31 27.95 5.49
C LYS A 7 -12.21 27.04 6.04
N ILE A 8 -11.04 26.97 5.40
CA ILE A 8 -9.90 26.15 5.81
C ILE A 8 -9.12 26.80 6.98
N GLU A 9 -9.08 28.13 7.05
CA GLU A 9 -8.45 28.83 8.18
C GLU A 9 -9.24 28.74 9.50
N ASP A 10 -10.58 28.59 9.39
CA ASP A 10 -11.48 28.53 10.55
C ASP A 10 -11.50 27.16 11.27
N TYR A 11 -10.95 26.10 10.66
CA TYR A 11 -10.96 24.75 11.24
C TYR A 11 -9.92 24.52 12.37
N SER A 12 -8.98 25.45 12.60
CA SER A 12 -8.02 25.33 13.72
C SER A 12 -8.64 25.53 15.11
N ASP A 13 -9.84 26.12 15.18
CA ASP A 13 -10.56 26.45 16.44
C ASP A 13 -12.01 25.92 16.43
N ALA A 14 -12.42 25.20 15.38
CA ALA A 14 -13.78 24.67 15.28
C ALA A 14 -13.99 23.57 16.34
N SER A 15 -15.08 23.68 17.09
CA SER A 15 -15.62 22.58 17.87
C SER A 15 -15.70 21.34 16.97
N ILE A 16 -15.02 20.24 17.35
CA ILE A 16 -15.00 18.99 16.61
C ILE A 16 -16.43 18.55 16.35
N GLU A 17 -16.82 18.43 15.08
CA GLU A 17 -18.16 17.99 14.70
C GLU A 17 -18.40 16.54 15.18
N PRO A 18 -19.64 16.16 15.52
CA PRO A 18 -19.95 14.80 15.90
C PRO A 18 -19.47 13.78 14.86
N GLY A 19 -18.68 12.80 15.29
CA GLY A 19 -18.11 11.77 14.41
C GLY A 19 -16.75 12.12 13.82
N VAL A 20 -16.26 13.34 14.04
CA VAL A 20 -14.89 13.76 13.69
C VAL A 20 -14.05 13.74 14.94
N TRP A 21 -12.97 12.97 14.93
CA TRP A 21 -12.06 12.93 16.08
C TRP A 21 -10.89 13.92 15.95
N ARG A 22 -10.52 14.29 14.71
CA ARG A 22 -9.45 15.25 14.45
C ARG A 22 -9.51 15.81 13.03
N TYR A 23 -9.03 17.03 12.87
CA TYR A 23 -8.75 17.68 11.60
C TYR A 23 -7.25 17.76 11.38
N ALA A 24 -6.79 17.56 10.15
CA ALA A 24 -5.40 17.72 9.76
C ALA A 24 -5.29 18.33 8.37
N ARG A 25 -4.24 19.08 8.12
CA ARG A 25 -4.02 19.72 6.83
C ARG A 25 -3.32 18.81 5.84
N ALA A 26 -3.86 18.73 4.63
CA ALA A 26 -3.18 18.14 3.49
C ALA A 26 -2.61 19.26 2.61
N ARG A 27 -1.30 19.28 2.42
CA ARG A 27 -0.62 20.21 1.51
C ARG A 27 -0.97 19.93 0.06
N ARG A 28 -1.11 18.65 -0.29
CA ARG A 28 -1.52 18.15 -1.60
C ARG A 28 -2.40 16.93 -1.44
N VAL A 29 -3.38 16.82 -2.33
CA VAL A 29 -4.27 15.66 -2.42
C VAL A 29 -4.38 15.24 -3.88
N ARG A 30 -4.33 13.95 -4.13
CA ARG A 30 -4.56 13.36 -5.43
C ARG A 30 -5.47 12.15 -5.32
N VAL A 31 -6.57 12.15 -6.05
CA VAL A 31 -7.38 10.96 -6.25
C VAL A 31 -6.73 10.10 -7.34
N VAL A 32 -6.57 8.82 -7.05
CA VAL A 32 -5.98 7.83 -7.96
C VAL A 32 -7.03 6.77 -8.24
N ILE A 33 -7.33 6.57 -9.51
CA ILE A 33 -8.33 5.63 -9.99
C ILE A 33 -7.60 4.38 -10.48
N ASP A 34 -8.04 3.23 -9.99
CA ASP A 34 -7.61 1.90 -10.35
C ASP A 34 -6.18 1.51 -9.98
N GLY A 35 -6.00 0.20 -9.86
CA GLY A 35 -4.77 -0.39 -9.32
C GLY A 35 -3.55 -0.20 -10.20
N ALA A 36 -3.68 -0.04 -11.52
CA ALA A 36 -2.55 0.15 -12.41
C ALA A 36 -1.78 1.45 -12.11
N ASP A 37 -2.52 2.55 -11.96
CA ASP A 37 -1.94 3.84 -11.58
C ASP A 37 -1.48 3.84 -10.11
N TYR A 38 -2.29 3.25 -9.22
CA TYR A 38 -1.94 3.14 -7.81
C TYR A 38 -0.63 2.38 -7.59
N PHE A 39 -0.46 1.20 -8.19
CA PHE A 39 0.74 0.39 -8.00
C PHE A 39 2.01 1.04 -8.55
N ASP A 40 1.91 1.84 -9.61
CA ASP A 40 3.03 2.63 -10.11
C ASP A 40 3.41 3.76 -9.13
N LEU A 41 2.42 4.54 -8.71
CA LEU A 41 2.64 5.69 -7.84
C LEU A 41 3.13 5.30 -6.45
N ILE A 42 2.55 4.27 -5.84
CA ILE A 42 2.98 3.81 -4.52
C ILE A 42 4.41 3.24 -4.55
N GLN A 43 4.78 2.53 -5.63
CA GLN A 43 6.15 2.07 -5.81
C GLN A 43 7.14 3.23 -5.87
N GLN A 44 6.79 4.29 -6.59
CA GLN A 44 7.62 5.49 -6.68
C GLN A 44 7.73 6.21 -5.34
N ALA A 45 6.65 6.27 -4.57
CA ALA A 45 6.66 6.84 -3.22
C ALA A 45 7.56 6.03 -2.28
N MET A 46 7.40 4.70 -2.26
CA MET A 46 8.25 3.81 -1.45
C MET A 46 9.74 3.90 -1.81
N LEU A 47 10.08 4.14 -3.09
CA LEU A 47 11.46 4.39 -3.53
C LEU A 47 12.04 5.69 -2.95
N LYS A 48 11.23 6.62 -2.49
CA LYS A 48 11.66 7.89 -1.88
C LYS A 48 11.72 7.84 -0.36
N ALA A 49 11.14 6.82 0.26
CA ALA A 49 11.11 6.64 1.71
C ALA A 49 12.52 6.70 2.32
N ARG A 50 12.66 7.37 3.45
CA ARG A 50 13.94 7.57 4.13
C ARG A 50 14.00 6.96 5.52
N GLN A 51 12.88 6.99 6.25
CA GLN A 51 12.82 6.58 7.66
C GLN A 51 11.88 5.40 7.85
N ARG A 52 10.61 5.52 7.41
CA ARG A 52 9.60 4.53 7.70
C ARG A 52 8.59 4.36 6.56
N ILE A 53 8.15 3.13 6.37
CA ILE A 53 6.99 2.76 5.55
C ILE A 53 6.06 1.93 6.44
N LEU A 54 4.83 2.40 6.64
CA LEU A 54 3.76 1.68 7.28
C LEU A 54 2.76 1.22 6.22
N LEU A 55 2.46 -0.06 6.20
CA LEU A 55 1.48 -0.68 5.29
C LEU A 55 0.41 -1.37 6.13
N ILE A 56 -0.82 -0.88 6.08
CA ILE A 56 -1.97 -1.50 6.74
C ILE A 56 -2.98 -1.89 5.67
N GLY A 57 -3.40 -3.15 5.66
CA GLY A 57 -4.34 -3.64 4.67
C GLY A 57 -5.23 -4.76 5.16
N TRP A 58 -6.44 -4.81 4.59
CA TRP A 58 -7.32 -5.95 4.76
C TRP A 58 -6.72 -7.20 4.11
N ASP A 59 -6.14 -7.05 2.91
CA ASP A 59 -5.35 -8.08 2.25
C ASP A 59 -4.01 -7.54 1.76
N PHE A 60 -3.01 -8.43 1.74
CA PHE A 60 -1.67 -8.12 1.31
C PHE A 60 -1.05 -9.36 0.66
N ASP A 61 -0.49 -9.20 -0.54
CA ASP A 61 0.11 -10.31 -1.28
C ASP A 61 1.50 -9.94 -1.81
N THR A 62 2.52 -10.54 -1.24
CA THR A 62 3.92 -10.32 -1.64
C THR A 62 4.22 -10.72 -3.08
N ARG A 63 3.34 -11.50 -3.71
CA ARG A 63 3.53 -12.07 -5.05
C ARG A 63 3.13 -11.14 -6.18
N ILE A 64 2.35 -10.09 -5.89
CA ILE A 64 1.96 -9.13 -6.92
C ILE A 64 3.19 -8.45 -7.53
N HIS A 65 3.06 -8.03 -8.76
CA HIS A 65 4.07 -7.25 -9.44
C HIS A 65 3.64 -5.79 -9.51
N LEU A 66 4.50 -4.92 -9.01
CA LEU A 66 4.39 -3.49 -9.22
C LEU A 66 4.80 -3.17 -10.68
N LYS A 67 4.48 -1.99 -11.16
CA LYS A 67 4.64 -1.64 -12.58
C LYS A 67 6.10 -1.69 -13.03
N ARG A 68 7.00 -1.19 -12.21
CA ARG A 68 8.41 -1.02 -12.55
C ARG A 68 9.28 -2.05 -11.85
N GLY A 69 10.46 -2.23 -12.38
CA GLY A 69 11.46 -3.11 -11.79
C GLY A 69 11.66 -4.40 -12.57
N ARG A 70 12.70 -5.09 -12.18
CA ARG A 70 13.17 -6.29 -12.86
C ARG A 70 12.30 -7.51 -12.54
N ARG A 71 11.91 -8.23 -13.57
CA ARG A 71 11.34 -9.58 -13.45
C ARG A 71 12.45 -10.60 -13.22
N TRP A 72 12.14 -11.73 -12.55
CA TRP A 72 13.14 -12.75 -12.19
C TRP A 72 13.87 -13.38 -13.40
N TRP A 73 13.22 -13.40 -14.58
CA TRP A 73 13.81 -13.90 -15.83
C TRP A 73 14.66 -12.88 -16.58
N GLN A 74 14.61 -11.62 -16.20
CA GLN A 74 15.44 -10.58 -16.83
C GLN A 74 16.83 -10.61 -16.22
N ARG A 75 17.82 -11.03 -17.01
CA ARG A 75 19.23 -10.99 -16.64
C ARG A 75 19.78 -9.60 -16.94
N GLY A 76 20.52 -9.03 -16.03
CA GLY A 76 21.19 -7.74 -16.22
C GLY A 76 21.84 -7.27 -14.92
N TRP A 77 23.04 -6.72 -15.04
CA TRP A 77 23.84 -6.17 -13.94
C TRP A 77 23.35 -4.82 -13.47
N ASN A 78 22.25 -4.32 -14.04
CA ASN A 78 21.72 -3.01 -13.68
C ASN A 78 21.13 -3.03 -12.27
N ARG A 79 21.44 -2.01 -11.52
CA ARG A 79 20.97 -1.65 -10.17
C ARG A 79 19.44 -1.51 -10.05
N THR A 80 18.68 -2.16 -10.92
CA THR A 80 17.23 -2.09 -10.93
C THR A 80 16.65 -2.97 -9.85
N TYR A 81 15.76 -2.40 -9.09
CA TYR A 81 14.99 -3.08 -8.06
C TYR A 81 14.03 -4.13 -8.66
N PRO A 82 13.63 -5.16 -7.88
CA PRO A 82 12.65 -6.15 -8.32
C PRO A 82 11.25 -5.52 -8.49
N SER A 83 10.45 -6.02 -9.44
CA SER A 83 9.06 -5.61 -9.60
C SER A 83 8.10 -6.33 -8.64
N ARG A 84 8.44 -7.55 -8.16
CA ARG A 84 7.62 -8.33 -7.24
C ARG A 84 7.66 -7.71 -5.84
N LEU A 85 6.50 -7.42 -5.26
CA LEU A 85 6.35 -6.65 -4.02
C LEU A 85 7.22 -7.19 -2.88
N GLY A 86 7.16 -8.50 -2.60
CA GLY A 86 7.94 -9.10 -1.51
C GLY A 86 9.46 -8.97 -1.69
N SER A 87 9.93 -9.13 -2.92
CA SER A 87 11.34 -8.94 -3.24
C SER A 87 11.74 -7.46 -3.25
N PHE A 88 10.82 -6.58 -3.62
CA PHE A 88 11.00 -5.12 -3.62
C PHE A 88 11.15 -4.58 -2.19
N ILE A 89 10.30 -5.02 -1.27
CA ILE A 89 10.40 -4.68 0.17
C ILE A 89 11.76 -5.09 0.74
N LEU A 90 12.18 -6.32 0.47
CA LEU A 90 13.48 -6.80 0.90
C LEU A 90 14.63 -5.99 0.29
N TRP A 91 14.52 -5.66 -0.98
CA TRP A 91 15.50 -4.82 -1.68
C TRP A 91 15.59 -3.43 -1.06
N LEU A 92 14.46 -2.78 -0.78
CA LEU A 92 14.42 -1.47 -0.12
C LEU A 92 15.15 -1.50 1.22
N ASN A 93 14.84 -2.46 2.08
CA ASN A 93 15.46 -2.58 3.39
C ASN A 93 16.98 -2.81 3.30
N ARG A 94 17.44 -3.63 2.34
CA ARG A 94 18.87 -3.91 2.13
C ARG A 94 19.65 -2.71 1.57
N HIS A 95 19.02 -1.89 0.73
CA HIS A 95 19.68 -0.75 0.06
C HIS A 95 19.50 0.57 0.83
N ARG A 96 18.71 0.56 1.90
CA ARG A 96 18.46 1.72 2.77
C ARG A 96 18.62 1.32 4.22
N PRO A 97 19.88 1.31 4.73
CA PRO A 97 20.13 1.07 6.14
C PRO A 97 19.34 2.05 7.01
N GLY A 98 18.62 1.53 8.00
CA GLY A 98 17.78 2.34 8.89
C GLY A 98 16.32 2.52 8.42
N LEU A 99 15.96 2.13 7.19
CA LEU A 99 14.56 2.15 6.76
C LEU A 99 13.75 1.08 7.51
N GLU A 100 12.74 1.52 8.26
CA GLU A 100 11.77 0.64 8.90
C GLU A 100 10.58 0.38 7.96
N ILE A 101 10.19 -0.87 7.79
CA ILE A 101 9.03 -1.27 7.00
C ILE A 101 8.13 -2.10 7.90
N ARG A 102 6.98 -1.56 8.29
CA ARG A 102 5.99 -2.21 9.15
C ARG A 102 4.76 -2.57 8.34
N ILE A 103 4.34 -3.81 8.43
CA ILE A 103 3.22 -4.35 7.66
C ILE A 103 2.23 -4.99 8.61
N LEU A 104 0.99 -4.48 8.62
CA LEU A 104 -0.12 -5.02 9.39
C LEU A 104 -1.18 -5.54 8.42
N LYS A 105 -1.45 -6.84 8.48
CA LYS A 105 -2.45 -7.51 7.64
C LYS A 105 -3.55 -8.12 8.52
N TRP A 106 -4.81 -7.93 8.15
CA TRP A 106 -5.93 -8.56 8.82
C TRP A 106 -5.83 -10.09 8.85
N SER A 107 -6.13 -10.70 10.00
CA SER A 107 -5.78 -12.10 10.32
C SER A 107 -6.71 -13.17 9.77
N TYR A 108 -7.98 -12.85 9.47
CA TYR A 108 -8.95 -13.88 9.01
C TYR A 108 -8.54 -14.58 7.71
N GLY A 109 -7.61 -14.02 6.98
CA GLY A 109 -6.94 -14.65 5.85
C GLY A 109 -5.86 -15.67 6.23
N PHE A 110 -5.67 -16.02 7.51
CA PHE A 110 -4.64 -16.99 7.93
C PHE A 110 -4.85 -18.35 7.25
N VAL A 111 -6.08 -18.81 7.12
CA VAL A 111 -6.40 -20.06 6.39
C VAL A 111 -6.08 -19.93 4.89
N LYS A 112 -6.42 -18.78 4.27
CA LYS A 112 -6.04 -18.47 2.87
C LYS A 112 -4.54 -18.27 2.69
N PHE A 113 -3.83 -17.92 3.75
CA PHE A 113 -2.38 -17.70 3.74
C PHE A 113 -1.62 -18.99 3.41
N PHE A 114 -2.03 -20.15 3.93
CA PHE A 114 -1.42 -21.43 3.58
C PHE A 114 -1.55 -21.76 2.08
N GLY A 115 -2.60 -21.30 1.42
CA GLY A 115 -2.76 -21.42 -0.04
C GLY A 115 -1.81 -20.51 -0.86
N ARG A 116 -1.08 -19.61 -0.19
CA ARG A 116 -0.14 -18.65 -0.80
C ARG A 116 1.33 -19.02 -0.54
N GLY A 117 1.70 -20.30 -0.68
CA GLY A 117 2.99 -20.87 -0.27
C GLY A 117 4.25 -20.03 -0.57
N SER A 118 4.32 -19.34 -1.73
CA SER A 118 5.46 -18.48 -2.03
C SER A 118 5.49 -17.16 -1.22
N MET A 119 4.38 -16.74 -0.63
CA MET A 119 4.34 -15.63 0.32
C MET A 119 5.04 -16.02 1.64
N MET A 120 4.86 -17.25 2.10
CA MET A 120 5.57 -17.78 3.27
C MET A 120 7.09 -17.69 3.09
N LEU A 121 7.59 -18.00 1.89
CA LEU A 121 9.02 -17.88 1.59
C LEU A 121 9.52 -16.43 1.69
N ASP A 122 8.70 -15.45 1.34
CA ASP A 122 9.09 -14.05 1.52
C ASP A 122 9.16 -13.69 3.00
N LEU A 123 8.21 -14.12 3.82
CA LEU A 123 8.24 -13.85 5.27
C LEU A 123 9.45 -14.51 5.93
N LEU A 124 9.79 -15.73 5.54
CA LEU A 124 11.01 -16.40 6.02
C LEU A 124 12.28 -15.65 5.60
N ARG A 125 12.31 -15.06 4.40
CA ARG A 125 13.42 -14.22 3.95
C ARG A 125 13.49 -12.88 4.68
N TRP A 126 12.36 -12.33 5.12
CA TRP A 126 12.29 -11.06 5.87
C TRP A 126 12.70 -11.26 7.34
N TRP A 127 12.43 -12.44 7.92
CA TRP A 127 12.67 -12.75 9.33
C TRP A 127 14.04 -12.28 9.88
N PRO A 128 15.19 -12.48 9.19
CA PRO A 128 16.48 -12.02 9.70
C PRO A 128 16.68 -10.50 9.58
N HIS A 129 15.78 -9.77 8.92
CA HIS A 129 15.91 -8.35 8.66
C HIS A 129 15.14 -7.54 9.68
N ARG A 130 15.82 -7.00 10.70
CA ARG A 130 15.22 -6.23 11.81
C ARG A 130 14.44 -4.99 11.34
N GLY A 131 14.72 -4.46 10.17
CA GLY A 131 13.99 -3.33 9.57
C GLY A 131 12.68 -3.72 8.89
N ILE A 132 12.28 -5.00 8.86
CA ILE A 132 11.00 -5.44 8.31
C ILE A 132 10.22 -6.15 9.41
N ASP A 133 9.08 -5.57 9.80
CA ASP A 133 8.16 -6.14 10.79
C ASP A 133 6.82 -6.45 10.12
N PHE A 134 6.45 -7.73 10.07
CA PHE A 134 5.18 -8.18 9.52
C PHE A 134 4.33 -8.80 10.64
N LYS A 135 3.13 -8.27 10.81
CA LYS A 135 2.19 -8.76 11.82
C LYS A 135 0.81 -9.04 11.23
N PHE A 136 0.13 -10.01 11.81
CA PHE A 136 -1.30 -10.17 11.60
C PHE A 136 -2.06 -9.34 12.62
N ASP A 137 -3.03 -8.58 12.15
CA ASP A 137 -3.97 -7.89 13.01
C ASP A 137 -4.98 -8.89 13.58
N THR A 138 -4.89 -9.11 14.88
CA THR A 138 -5.76 -10.00 15.65
C THR A 138 -6.60 -9.24 16.68
N ALA A 139 -6.50 -7.91 16.70
CA ALA A 139 -7.14 -7.05 17.69
C ALA A 139 -8.60 -6.73 17.34
N HIS A 140 -9.37 -7.73 16.92
CA HIS A 140 -10.78 -7.60 16.58
C HIS A 140 -11.58 -8.80 17.10
N PRO A 141 -12.90 -8.65 17.41
CA PRO A 141 -13.77 -9.76 17.74
C PRO A 141 -13.88 -10.77 16.61
N VAL A 142 -14.22 -12.01 16.95
CA VAL A 142 -14.45 -13.06 15.94
C VAL A 142 -15.60 -12.66 15.02
N GLY A 143 -15.39 -12.77 13.71
CA GLY A 143 -16.36 -12.36 12.69
C GLY A 143 -16.30 -10.88 12.29
N CYS A 144 -15.47 -10.07 12.96
CA CYS A 144 -15.21 -8.68 12.59
C CYS A 144 -13.95 -8.54 11.73
N SER A 145 -13.79 -7.41 11.07
CA SER A 145 -12.58 -7.10 10.34
C SER A 145 -12.22 -5.62 10.40
N HIS A 146 -10.95 -5.33 10.50
CA HIS A 146 -10.43 -4.01 10.18
C HIS A 146 -10.26 -3.92 8.66
N HIS A 147 -11.05 -3.06 8.01
CA HIS A 147 -11.09 -2.96 6.54
C HIS A 147 -10.34 -1.74 6.02
N GLN A 148 -9.36 -1.28 6.78
CA GLN A 148 -8.52 -0.15 6.41
C GLN A 148 -7.51 -0.54 5.34
N LYS A 149 -7.19 0.41 4.46
CA LYS A 149 -6.08 0.32 3.51
C LYS A 149 -5.34 1.64 3.58
N LEU A 150 -4.24 1.60 4.32
CA LEU A 150 -3.42 2.76 4.60
C LEU A 150 -1.97 2.48 4.21
N VAL A 151 -1.32 3.48 3.66
CA VAL A 151 0.14 3.52 3.54
C VAL A 151 0.59 4.86 4.07
N VAL A 152 1.53 4.84 5.02
CA VAL A 152 2.17 6.06 5.51
C VAL A 152 3.68 5.96 5.25
N ILE A 153 4.27 7.01 4.72
CA ILE A 153 5.70 7.07 4.41
C ILE A 153 6.28 8.34 5.04
N ASP A 154 7.25 8.15 5.93
CA ASP A 154 8.02 9.21 6.58
C ASP A 154 7.14 10.31 7.24
N ASP A 155 5.92 9.98 7.63
CA ASP A 155 4.93 10.87 8.26
C ASP A 155 4.56 12.12 7.42
N ASP A 156 4.99 12.20 6.16
CA ASP A 156 4.69 13.30 5.23
C ASP A 156 3.88 12.86 3.99
N PHE A 157 3.79 11.57 3.71
CA PHE A 157 3.01 11.04 2.60
C PHE A 157 2.12 9.91 3.07
N ALA A 158 0.84 9.99 2.75
CA ALA A 158 -0.13 8.94 3.08
C ALA A 158 -1.00 8.54 1.89
N VAL A 159 -1.51 7.33 1.95
CA VAL A 159 -2.54 6.81 1.06
C VAL A 159 -3.66 6.22 1.90
N CYS A 160 -4.89 6.57 1.57
CA CYS A 160 -6.10 6.01 2.17
C CYS A 160 -7.15 5.76 1.08
N GLY A 161 -7.73 4.55 1.04
CA GLY A 161 -8.76 4.25 0.04
C GLY A 161 -9.19 2.79 0.01
N GLY A 162 -9.75 2.37 -1.13
CA GLY A 162 -10.31 1.03 -1.33
C GLY A 162 -9.30 -0.02 -1.81
N ILE A 163 -8.14 0.39 -2.35
CA ILE A 163 -7.24 -0.51 -3.08
C ILE A 163 -6.20 -1.14 -2.16
N ASP A 164 -6.31 -2.44 -1.90
CA ASP A 164 -5.28 -3.23 -1.22
C ASP A 164 -4.09 -3.54 -2.14
N LEU A 165 -2.89 -3.71 -1.57
CA LEU A 165 -1.70 -4.24 -2.26
C LEU A 165 -1.78 -5.77 -2.37
N THR A 166 -2.76 -6.25 -3.12
CA THR A 166 -3.04 -7.69 -3.26
C THR A 166 -3.41 -8.07 -4.70
N THR A 167 -3.46 -9.38 -4.95
CA THR A 167 -3.91 -9.93 -6.24
C THR A 167 -5.38 -9.57 -6.50
N GLY A 168 -5.71 -9.35 -7.78
CA GLY A 168 -7.08 -9.01 -8.20
C GLY A 168 -7.46 -7.53 -8.01
N ARG A 169 -6.51 -6.65 -7.65
CA ARG A 169 -6.76 -5.21 -7.54
C ARG A 169 -6.12 -4.40 -8.67
N TRP A 170 -5.26 -5.03 -9.45
CA TRP A 170 -4.65 -4.36 -10.60
C TRP A 170 -5.61 -4.35 -11.78
N ASP A 171 -6.00 -3.21 -12.24
CA ASP A 171 -6.72 -2.98 -13.50
C ASP A 171 -6.38 -1.60 -14.05
N THR A 172 -6.68 -1.38 -15.34
CA THR A 172 -6.55 -0.09 -16.01
C THR A 172 -7.91 0.59 -16.09
N ARG A 173 -7.93 1.89 -16.35
CA ARG A 173 -9.15 2.71 -16.43
C ARG A 173 -10.12 2.28 -17.55
N GLU A 174 -9.62 1.56 -18.54
CA GLU A 174 -10.43 1.05 -19.65
C GLU A 174 -11.28 -0.16 -19.27
N HIS A 175 -10.96 -0.85 -18.16
CA HIS A 175 -11.65 -2.03 -17.65
C HIS A 175 -12.00 -3.06 -18.74
N LEU A 176 -11.09 -3.26 -19.70
CA LEU A 176 -11.31 -4.22 -20.77
C LEU A 176 -11.64 -5.59 -20.21
N GLU A 177 -12.68 -6.24 -20.74
CA GLU A 177 -13.06 -7.59 -20.33
C GLU A 177 -11.87 -8.54 -20.44
N GLN A 178 -11.15 -8.48 -21.55
CA GLN A 178 -9.92 -9.24 -21.80
C GLN A 178 -8.69 -8.33 -21.70
N GLN A 179 -8.04 -8.31 -20.53
CA GLN A 179 -6.80 -7.57 -20.30
C GLN A 179 -5.63 -8.56 -20.06
N PRO A 180 -4.72 -8.73 -21.03
CA PRO A 180 -3.62 -9.70 -20.92
C PRO A 180 -2.69 -9.50 -19.71
N ALA A 181 -2.57 -8.28 -19.21
CA ALA A 181 -1.74 -7.96 -18.04
C ALA A 181 -2.45 -8.24 -16.71
N ARG A 182 -3.79 -8.35 -16.70
CA ARG A 182 -4.60 -8.61 -15.50
C ARG A 182 -4.64 -10.09 -15.18
N LYS A 183 -3.58 -10.59 -14.55
CA LYS A 183 -3.40 -11.99 -14.21
C LYS A 183 -3.05 -12.19 -12.74
N SER A 184 -3.50 -13.33 -12.21
CA SER A 184 -3.06 -13.82 -10.92
C SER A 184 -1.55 -14.12 -10.92
N PRO A 185 -0.90 -14.28 -9.74
CA PRO A 185 0.48 -14.76 -9.67
C PRO A 185 0.70 -16.14 -10.30
N ARG A 186 -0.36 -16.91 -10.55
CA ARG A 186 -0.33 -18.20 -11.25
C ARG A 186 -0.54 -18.08 -12.76
N GLY A 187 -0.78 -16.86 -13.27
CA GLY A 187 -1.01 -16.61 -14.70
C GLY A 187 -2.47 -16.71 -15.15
N GLU A 188 -3.42 -16.98 -14.20
CA GLU A 188 -4.84 -17.07 -14.50
C GLU A 188 -5.42 -15.67 -14.78
N PRO A 189 -6.32 -15.52 -15.76
CA PRO A 189 -6.98 -14.25 -16.00
C PRO A 189 -7.85 -13.86 -14.80
N LEU A 190 -7.94 -12.57 -14.52
CA LEU A 190 -8.75 -12.01 -13.43
C LEU A 190 -9.84 -11.12 -14.02
N ILE A 191 -10.95 -11.00 -13.29
CA ILE A 191 -12.06 -10.11 -13.65
C ILE A 191 -11.64 -8.64 -13.56
N PRO A 192 -12.32 -7.72 -14.27
CA PRO A 192 -12.14 -6.27 -14.09
C PRO A 192 -12.37 -5.84 -12.65
N TRP A 193 -11.61 -4.84 -12.22
CA TRP A 193 -11.72 -4.27 -10.89
C TRP A 193 -11.62 -2.75 -10.93
N HIS A 194 -12.70 -2.08 -10.53
CA HIS A 194 -12.73 -0.61 -10.42
C HIS A 194 -12.73 -0.19 -8.96
N ASP A 195 -11.82 0.69 -8.60
CA ASP A 195 -11.67 1.16 -7.22
C ASP A 195 -10.86 2.47 -7.18
N VAL A 196 -10.88 3.16 -6.05
CA VAL A 196 -10.26 4.45 -5.89
C VAL A 196 -9.46 4.53 -4.58
N THR A 197 -8.38 5.28 -4.63
CA THR A 197 -7.61 5.65 -3.44
C THR A 197 -7.21 7.13 -3.50
N MET A 198 -6.87 7.69 -2.35
CA MET A 198 -6.42 9.07 -2.21
C MET A 198 -4.98 9.08 -1.70
N MET A 199 -4.14 9.86 -2.35
CA MET A 199 -2.79 10.16 -1.92
C MET A 199 -2.75 11.57 -1.36
N MET A 200 -2.10 11.74 -0.22
CA MET A 200 -2.05 12.98 0.54
C MET A 200 -0.64 13.27 1.00
N GLU A 201 -0.26 14.54 1.01
CA GLU A 201 1.03 15.01 1.56
C GLU A 201 0.79 16.03 2.67
N GLY A 202 1.66 16.01 3.68
CA GLY A 202 1.69 16.97 4.78
C GLY A 202 1.21 16.39 6.08
N GLU A 203 0.78 17.24 6.99
CA GLU A 203 0.42 16.93 8.38
C GLU A 203 -0.57 15.75 8.51
N VAL A 204 -1.53 15.65 7.58
CA VAL A 204 -2.51 14.55 7.53
C VAL A 204 -1.87 13.17 7.53
N ALA A 205 -0.65 13.02 7.02
CA ALA A 205 0.02 11.73 6.96
C ALA A 205 0.40 11.21 8.35
N ALA A 206 0.90 12.08 9.23
CA ALA A 206 1.22 11.73 10.60
C ALA A 206 -0.03 11.37 11.43
N GLU A 207 -1.19 11.96 11.09
CA GLU A 207 -2.45 11.68 11.80
C GLU A 207 -3.08 10.34 11.43
N LEU A 208 -2.66 9.73 10.34
CA LEU A 208 -3.13 8.42 9.88
C LEU A 208 -2.32 7.25 10.43
N GLU A 209 -1.27 7.52 11.19
CA GLU A 209 -0.46 6.52 11.88
C GLU A 209 -1.06 6.18 13.26
#